data_2bc263cff69764c196cdcffd52f896db
#
_entry.id   2bc263cff69764c196cdcffd52f896db
#
_cell.length_a   1.000
_cell.length_b   1.000
_cell.length_c   1.000
_cell.angle_alpha   90.00
_cell.angle_beta   90.00
_cell.angle_gamma   90.00
#
_symmetry.space_group_name_H-M   'P 1'
#
loop_
_entity.id
_entity.type
_entity.pdbx_description
1 polymer ?
#
loop_
_entity_poly.entity_id
_entity_poly.type
_entity_poly.pdbx_seq_one_letter_code
_entity_poly.pdbx_strand_id
1 'polypeptide(L)'
;MAATMALVDNVDEQHALERLLEESKPPVPAAASRLHWLLSTPFRYPPPPGGSRFRGPDDPGVFYGADEIRTACAELGYWRWRHLLDTPALAAMPTRPQTVFRTALSVACVDLRTPPFAAERAVWTHPSDYSGCQRLGRVAREARVGAIRYESVRDPGRGGCCAVLTPAAFARKAPVEQQTWMLSVSRDQIVWQRTAAVRQTELAFAPAIWGHGAGRAPSARRVRR
;
A
#
# COMPACT_ATOMS: atom_id res chain seq x y z
N MET A 1 0.67 15.64 16.62
CA MET A 1 1.08 14.90 17.83
C MET A 1 1.42 13.48 17.43
N ALA A 2 2.54 12.93 17.90
CA ALA A 2 2.88 11.54 17.68
C ALA A 2 1.85 10.64 18.39
N ALA A 3 1.51 9.50 17.78
CA ALA A 3 0.53 8.56 18.35
C ALA A 3 0.95 8.02 19.73
N THR A 4 2.24 8.05 20.02
CA THR A 4 2.88 7.62 21.27
C THR A 4 2.66 8.57 22.44
N MET A 5 2.35 9.86 22.19
CA MET A 5 2.08 10.85 23.25
C MET A 5 0.90 10.49 24.14
N ALA A 6 -0.04 9.68 23.67
CA ALA A 6 -1.18 9.23 24.48
C ALA A 6 -0.84 8.06 25.44
N LEU A 7 0.39 7.52 25.36
CA LEU A 7 0.84 6.34 26.10
C LEU A 7 1.92 6.65 27.15
N VAL A 8 2.35 7.92 27.24
CA VAL A 8 3.49 8.36 28.07
C VAL A 8 3.15 9.68 28.76
N ASP A 9 3.77 9.95 29.89
CA ASP A 9 3.47 11.11 30.74
C ASP A 9 4.36 12.33 30.45
N ASN A 10 5.50 12.12 29.78
CA ASN A 10 6.45 13.16 29.48
C ASN A 10 7.24 12.93 28.19
N VAL A 11 8.00 13.95 27.74
CA VAL A 11 8.76 13.92 26.49
C VAL A 11 9.94 12.92 26.52
N ASP A 12 10.56 12.71 27.68
CA ASP A 12 11.69 11.78 27.80
C ASP A 12 11.23 10.34 27.69
N GLU A 13 10.08 10.00 28.29
CA GLU A 13 9.43 8.70 28.10
C GLU A 13 8.98 8.49 26.64
N GLN A 14 8.49 9.55 25.99
CA GLN A 14 8.14 9.46 24.58
C GLN A 14 9.38 9.14 23.73
N HIS A 15 10.49 9.83 23.94
CA HIS A 15 11.74 9.56 23.22
C HIS A 15 12.26 8.15 23.51
N ALA A 16 12.16 7.67 24.75
CA ALA A 16 12.52 6.31 25.12
C ALA A 16 11.65 5.28 24.40
N LEU A 17 10.32 5.47 24.41
CA LEU A 17 9.36 4.60 23.71
C LEU A 17 9.61 4.59 22.19
N GLU A 18 9.84 5.74 21.58
CA GLU A 18 10.12 5.84 20.14
C GLU A 18 11.44 5.13 19.77
N ARG A 19 12.48 5.22 20.59
CA ARG A 19 13.72 4.45 20.39
C ARG A 19 13.48 2.94 20.48
N LEU A 20 12.80 2.46 21.51
CA LEU A 20 12.46 1.04 21.67
C LEU A 20 11.62 0.51 20.50
N LEU A 21 10.65 1.29 20.06
CA LEU A 21 9.86 0.96 18.87
C LEU A 21 10.71 0.91 17.60
N GLU A 22 11.67 1.83 17.43
CA GLU A 22 12.55 1.82 16.25
C GLU A 22 13.51 0.63 16.28
N GLU A 23 14.08 0.29 17.43
CA GLU A 23 14.97 -0.87 17.64
C GLU A 23 14.25 -2.21 17.39
N SER A 24 12.94 -2.29 17.67
CA SER A 24 12.14 -3.49 17.42
C SER A 24 11.81 -3.72 15.93
N LYS A 25 12.02 -2.71 15.07
CA LYS A 25 11.72 -2.81 13.65
C LYS A 25 12.85 -3.50 12.88
N PRO A 26 12.54 -4.25 11.80
CA PRO A 26 13.58 -4.76 10.91
C PRO A 26 14.49 -3.65 10.41
N PRO A 27 15.77 -3.90 10.13
CA PRO A 27 16.67 -2.89 9.60
C PRO A 27 16.21 -2.38 8.24
N VAL A 28 16.44 -1.10 7.96
CA VAL A 28 16.20 -0.56 6.61
C VAL A 28 17.25 -1.15 5.67
N PRO A 29 16.86 -1.76 4.53
CA PRO A 29 17.82 -2.27 3.56
C PRO A 29 18.81 -1.18 3.11
N ALA A 30 20.09 -1.51 2.95
CA ALA A 30 21.14 -0.56 2.58
C ALA A 30 20.79 0.26 1.32
N ALA A 31 20.19 -0.38 0.31
CA ALA A 31 19.74 0.29 -0.91
C ALA A 31 18.63 1.36 -0.68
N ALA A 32 17.88 1.28 0.43
CA ALA A 32 16.82 2.22 0.79
C ALA A 32 17.21 3.20 1.89
N SER A 33 18.40 3.10 2.47
CA SER A 33 18.83 3.84 3.67
C SER A 33 18.87 5.37 3.49
N ARG A 34 19.04 5.84 2.25
CA ARG A 34 19.09 7.28 1.92
C ARG A 34 17.74 7.86 1.49
N LEU A 35 16.69 7.03 1.43
CA LEU A 35 15.35 7.47 1.05
C LEU A 35 14.61 8.00 2.28
N HIS A 36 13.75 8.98 2.03
CA HIS A 36 12.76 9.42 3.02
C HIS A 36 11.93 8.23 3.49
N TRP A 37 11.53 8.21 4.77
CA TRP A 37 10.84 7.07 5.38
C TRP A 37 9.56 6.64 4.63
N LEU A 38 8.80 7.56 4.03
CA LEU A 38 7.63 7.24 3.20
C LEU A 38 7.99 6.36 1.99
N LEU A 39 9.21 6.48 1.46
CA LEU A 39 9.68 5.71 0.31
C LEU A 39 10.41 4.43 0.72
N SER A 40 11.14 4.44 1.85
CA SER A 40 11.93 3.29 2.31
C SER A 40 11.09 2.23 3.04
N THR A 41 10.04 2.64 3.77
CA THR A 41 9.23 1.75 4.61
C THR A 41 8.71 0.50 3.88
N PRO A 42 8.20 0.55 2.64
CA PRO A 42 7.72 -0.64 1.92
C PRO A 42 8.79 -1.70 1.64
N PHE A 43 10.07 -1.32 1.67
CA PHE A 43 11.19 -2.24 1.48
C PHE A 43 11.70 -2.83 2.80
N ARG A 44 11.30 -2.28 3.94
CA ARG A 44 11.75 -2.65 5.27
C ARG A 44 11.03 -3.86 5.85
N TYR A 45 9.72 -3.95 5.64
CA TYR A 45 8.88 -4.93 6.32
C TYR A 45 8.62 -6.17 5.47
N PRO A 46 8.49 -7.35 6.10
CA PRO A 46 8.04 -8.55 5.42
C PRO A 46 6.62 -8.36 4.87
N PRO A 47 6.24 -9.08 3.82
CA PRO A 47 4.86 -9.05 3.32
C PRO A 47 3.91 -9.74 4.30
N PRO A 48 2.59 -9.52 4.16
CA PRO A 48 1.59 -10.34 4.84
C PRO A 48 1.69 -11.81 4.38
N PRO A 49 1.14 -12.77 5.15
CA PRO A 49 1.02 -14.16 4.72
C PRO A 49 0.41 -14.26 3.31
N GLY A 50 1.08 -15.00 2.40
CA GLY A 50 0.69 -15.09 0.99
C GLY A 50 1.24 -13.99 0.09
N GLY A 51 1.91 -12.98 0.65
CA GLY A 51 2.54 -11.91 -0.12
C GLY A 51 1.56 -10.81 -0.55
N SER A 52 1.89 -10.12 -1.63
CA SER A 52 1.08 -9.11 -2.29
C SER A 52 1.12 -9.32 -3.81
N ARG A 53 0.45 -8.47 -4.60
CA ARG A 53 0.26 -8.71 -6.04
C ARG A 53 1.57 -9.05 -6.79
N PHE A 54 2.65 -8.31 -6.58
CA PHE A 54 3.95 -8.54 -7.25
C PHE A 54 5.07 -8.95 -6.29
N ARG A 55 4.70 -9.47 -5.11
CA ARG A 55 5.64 -9.87 -4.08
C ARG A 55 5.18 -11.15 -3.41
N GLY A 56 5.90 -12.25 -3.60
CA GLY A 56 5.71 -13.47 -2.82
C GLY A 56 6.18 -13.31 -1.38
N PRO A 57 5.95 -14.31 -0.51
CA PRO A 57 6.32 -14.25 0.91
C PRO A 57 7.81 -13.97 1.15
N ASP A 58 8.68 -14.53 0.32
CA ASP A 58 10.14 -14.47 0.46
C ASP A 58 10.79 -13.42 -0.46
N ASP A 59 9.98 -12.73 -1.28
CA ASP A 59 10.49 -11.75 -2.23
C ASP A 59 10.86 -10.42 -1.53
N PRO A 60 11.83 -9.66 -2.06
CA PRO A 60 12.17 -8.32 -1.58
C PRO A 60 10.98 -7.36 -1.57
N GLY A 61 11.09 -6.29 -0.78
CA GLY A 61 10.06 -5.25 -0.66
C GLY A 61 9.59 -4.69 -1.99
N VAL A 62 8.32 -4.25 -2.03
CA VAL A 62 7.71 -3.56 -3.17
C VAL A 62 6.97 -2.33 -2.67
N PHE A 63 7.25 -1.19 -3.29
CA PHE A 63 6.46 0.01 -3.08
C PHE A 63 5.32 0.04 -4.10
N TYR A 64 4.08 0.22 -3.62
CA TYR A 64 2.91 0.36 -4.47
C TYR A 64 2.45 1.81 -4.53
N GLY A 65 2.22 2.31 -5.72
CA GLY A 65 1.67 3.64 -5.99
C GLY A 65 0.63 3.60 -7.09
N ALA A 66 0.04 4.75 -7.39
CA ALA A 66 -0.91 4.93 -8.48
C ALA A 66 -0.63 6.22 -9.24
N ASP A 67 -1.12 6.29 -10.47
CA ASP A 67 -0.95 7.49 -11.32
C ASP A 67 -1.77 8.68 -10.77
N GLU A 68 -2.91 8.38 -10.09
CA GLU A 68 -3.84 9.37 -9.57
C GLU A 68 -4.18 9.15 -8.10
N ILE A 69 -4.49 10.23 -7.39
CA ILE A 69 -4.91 10.21 -5.97
C ILE A 69 -6.14 9.34 -5.77
N ARG A 70 -7.14 9.44 -6.66
CA ARG A 70 -8.36 8.63 -6.58
C ARG A 70 -8.05 7.14 -6.55
N THR A 71 -7.20 6.67 -7.46
CA THR A 71 -6.81 5.27 -7.57
C THR A 71 -6.03 4.81 -6.33
N ALA A 72 -5.10 5.63 -5.84
CA ALA A 72 -4.38 5.34 -4.58
C ALA A 72 -5.32 5.24 -3.38
N CYS A 73 -6.31 6.14 -3.30
CA CYS A 73 -7.35 6.12 -2.26
C CYS A 73 -8.25 4.88 -2.35
N ALA A 74 -8.60 4.43 -3.55
CA ALA A 74 -9.39 3.21 -3.75
C ALA A 74 -8.62 1.96 -3.28
N GLU A 75 -7.33 1.84 -3.67
CA GLU A 75 -6.47 0.72 -3.29
C GLU A 75 -6.27 0.65 -1.77
N LEU A 76 -5.88 1.73 -1.11
CA LEU A 76 -5.71 1.74 0.34
C LEU A 76 -7.05 1.60 1.08
N GLY A 77 -8.10 2.25 0.60
CA GLY A 77 -9.45 2.16 1.16
C GLY A 77 -9.97 0.73 1.19
N TYR A 78 -9.78 -0.01 0.10
CA TYR A 78 -10.12 -1.45 0.04
C TYR A 78 -9.44 -2.25 1.14
N TRP A 79 -8.12 -2.08 1.34
CA TRP A 79 -7.38 -2.85 2.34
C TRP A 79 -7.76 -2.47 3.77
N ARG A 80 -8.09 -1.20 4.03
CA ARG A 80 -8.61 -0.75 5.34
C ARG A 80 -10.00 -1.33 5.62
N TRP A 81 -10.86 -1.35 4.61
CA TRP A 81 -12.17 -1.99 4.71
C TRP A 81 -12.05 -3.50 4.93
N ARG A 82 -11.16 -4.19 4.20
CA ARG A 82 -10.91 -5.63 4.42
C ARG A 82 -10.46 -5.89 5.87
N HIS A 83 -9.54 -5.09 6.38
CA HIS A 83 -9.10 -5.19 7.78
C HIS A 83 -10.26 -4.97 8.77
N LEU A 84 -11.17 -4.03 8.50
CA LEU A 84 -12.37 -3.83 9.31
C LEU A 84 -13.28 -5.07 9.30
N LEU A 85 -13.44 -5.75 8.16
CA LEU A 85 -14.23 -6.98 8.07
C LEU A 85 -13.61 -8.14 8.86
N ASP A 86 -12.29 -8.20 8.95
CA ASP A 86 -11.57 -9.20 9.73
C ASP A 86 -11.65 -8.93 11.25
N THR A 87 -12.25 -7.81 11.66
CA THR A 87 -12.46 -7.41 13.05
C THR A 87 -13.96 -7.25 13.35
N PRO A 88 -14.71 -8.34 13.59
CA PRO A 88 -16.18 -8.31 13.69
C PRO A 88 -16.72 -7.39 14.80
N ALA A 89 -15.95 -7.18 15.87
CA ALA A 89 -16.34 -6.31 16.98
C ALA A 89 -16.38 -4.81 16.61
N LEU A 90 -15.78 -4.40 15.47
CA LEU A 90 -15.78 -3.01 15.04
C LEU A 90 -16.85 -2.77 13.97
N ALA A 91 -17.70 -1.76 14.19
CA ALA A 91 -18.64 -1.27 13.17
C ALA A 91 -17.96 -0.32 12.16
N ALA A 92 -17.00 0.47 12.65
CA ALA A 92 -16.23 1.43 11.86
C ALA A 92 -14.84 1.61 12.46
N MET A 93 -13.90 2.08 11.64
CA MET A 93 -12.58 2.53 12.12
C MET A 93 -12.64 4.00 12.51
N PRO A 94 -11.94 4.44 13.57
CA PRO A 94 -11.80 5.86 13.87
C PRO A 94 -11.23 6.63 12.67
N THR A 95 -11.79 7.81 12.40
CA THR A 95 -11.24 8.70 11.36
C THR A 95 -9.78 9.04 11.66
N ARG A 96 -8.90 8.83 10.69
CA ARG A 96 -7.45 9.00 10.87
C ARG A 96 -6.85 9.82 9.73
N PRO A 97 -5.89 10.70 10.02
CA PRO A 97 -5.12 11.37 8.99
C PRO A 97 -4.23 10.36 8.24
N GLN A 98 -4.18 10.52 6.93
CA GLN A 98 -3.31 9.78 6.02
C GLN A 98 -2.49 10.77 5.20
N THR A 99 -1.22 10.45 4.97
CA THR A 99 -0.37 11.24 4.08
C THR A 99 -0.49 10.70 2.66
N VAL A 100 -1.12 11.46 1.79
CA VAL A 100 -1.08 11.26 0.35
C VAL A 100 0.11 12.03 -0.20
N PHE A 101 0.99 11.37 -0.96
CA PHE A 101 2.20 12.01 -1.46
C PHE A 101 2.50 11.62 -2.91
N ARG A 102 3.20 12.50 -3.61
CA ARG A 102 3.68 12.28 -4.97
C ARG A 102 5.18 12.04 -4.96
N THR A 103 5.63 11.05 -5.74
CA THR A 103 7.05 10.78 -5.96
C THR A 103 7.33 10.62 -7.46
N ALA A 104 8.57 10.82 -7.87
CA ALA A 104 9.02 10.65 -9.24
C ALA A 104 9.82 9.35 -9.37
N LEU A 105 9.57 8.62 -10.45
CA LEU A 105 10.28 7.39 -10.80
C LEU A 105 11.09 7.60 -12.09
N SER A 106 12.26 6.99 -12.17
CA SER A 106 13.11 6.96 -13.37
C SER A 106 13.80 5.60 -13.44
N VAL A 107 13.18 4.65 -14.13
CA VAL A 107 13.62 3.24 -14.17
C VAL A 107 13.00 2.51 -15.36
N ALA A 108 13.67 1.44 -15.83
CA ALA A 108 13.09 0.51 -16.80
C ALA A 108 11.80 -0.09 -16.25
N CYS A 109 10.74 -0.06 -17.04
CA CYS A 109 9.39 -0.41 -16.62
C CYS A 109 8.71 -1.32 -17.66
N VAL A 110 7.95 -2.30 -17.17
CA VAL A 110 7.00 -3.09 -17.96
C VAL A 110 5.59 -2.55 -17.73
N ASP A 111 4.82 -2.35 -18.79
CA ASP A 111 3.41 -1.93 -18.71
C ASP A 111 2.49 -3.08 -19.10
N LEU A 112 1.78 -3.65 -18.14
CA LEU A 112 0.88 -4.80 -18.33
C LEU A 112 -0.43 -4.44 -19.05
N ARG A 113 -0.67 -3.15 -19.28
CA ARG A 113 -1.87 -2.64 -19.94
C ARG A 113 -1.70 -2.58 -21.47
N THR A 114 -0.49 -2.79 -21.95
CA THR A 114 -0.12 -2.70 -23.38
C THR A 114 0.35 -4.06 -23.93
N PRO A 115 0.28 -4.32 -25.24
CA PRO A 115 0.85 -5.52 -25.84
C PRO A 115 2.36 -5.66 -25.55
N PRO A 116 2.86 -6.89 -25.39
CA PRO A 116 2.14 -8.18 -25.49
C PRO A 116 1.35 -8.54 -24.23
N PHE A 117 1.62 -7.91 -23.10
CA PHE A 117 1.08 -8.29 -21.77
C PHE A 117 -0.43 -8.10 -21.64
N ALA A 118 -1.02 -7.16 -22.40
CA ALA A 118 -2.47 -6.91 -22.36
C ALA A 118 -3.31 -8.15 -22.74
N ALA A 119 -2.74 -9.10 -23.47
CA ALA A 119 -3.41 -10.36 -23.84
C ALA A 119 -3.75 -11.21 -22.59
N GLU A 120 -2.95 -11.11 -21.52
CA GLU A 120 -3.14 -11.84 -20.27
C GLU A 120 -3.78 -10.97 -19.17
N ARG A 121 -4.52 -9.93 -19.55
CA ARG A 121 -5.14 -8.97 -18.63
C ARG A 121 -5.88 -9.66 -17.46
N ALA A 122 -6.58 -10.77 -17.74
CA ALA A 122 -7.32 -11.51 -16.70
C ALA A 122 -6.41 -12.03 -15.58
N VAL A 123 -5.15 -12.39 -15.88
CA VAL A 123 -4.16 -12.81 -14.89
C VAL A 123 -3.72 -11.60 -14.05
N TRP A 124 -3.40 -10.50 -14.70
CA TRP A 124 -2.88 -9.31 -14.02
C TRP A 124 -3.90 -8.59 -13.16
N THR A 125 -5.18 -8.72 -13.51
CA THR A 125 -6.32 -8.08 -12.81
C THR A 125 -7.12 -9.03 -11.93
N HIS A 126 -6.65 -10.26 -11.69
CA HIS A 126 -7.35 -11.18 -10.80
C HIS A 126 -7.48 -10.57 -9.39
N PRO A 127 -8.68 -10.59 -8.76
CA PRO A 127 -8.92 -9.84 -7.52
C PRO A 127 -8.23 -10.43 -6.29
N SER A 128 -7.92 -11.74 -6.28
CA SER A 128 -7.39 -12.46 -5.11
C SER A 128 -6.28 -13.46 -5.42
N ASP A 129 -6.20 -14.03 -6.63
CA ASP A 129 -5.07 -14.87 -7.03
C ASP A 129 -3.95 -14.00 -7.60
N TYR A 130 -2.86 -13.94 -6.88
CA TYR A 130 -1.67 -13.17 -7.26
C TYR A 130 -0.53 -14.04 -7.81
N SER A 131 -0.73 -15.34 -7.97
CA SER A 131 0.31 -16.27 -8.36
C SER A 131 1.00 -15.90 -9.67
N GLY A 132 0.22 -15.51 -10.70
CA GLY A 132 0.75 -15.04 -11.99
C GLY A 132 1.55 -13.74 -11.85
N CYS A 133 1.01 -12.76 -11.12
CA CYS A 133 1.68 -11.50 -10.86
C CYS A 133 2.97 -11.67 -10.04
N GLN A 134 2.98 -12.57 -9.05
CA GLN A 134 4.17 -12.86 -8.24
C GLN A 134 5.28 -13.52 -9.07
N ARG A 135 4.92 -14.47 -9.95
CA ARG A 135 5.88 -15.03 -10.92
C ARG A 135 6.47 -13.97 -11.82
N LEU A 136 5.63 -13.11 -12.40
CA LEU A 136 6.10 -11.98 -13.21
C LEU A 136 7.02 -11.05 -12.41
N GLY A 137 6.68 -10.75 -11.15
CA GLY A 137 7.50 -9.92 -10.27
C GLY A 137 8.92 -10.46 -10.08
N ARG A 138 9.08 -11.79 -9.97
CA ARG A 138 10.40 -12.45 -9.90
C ARG A 138 11.15 -12.33 -11.22
N VAL A 139 10.52 -12.70 -12.33
CA VAL A 139 11.11 -12.57 -13.68
C VAL A 139 11.53 -11.14 -13.98
N ALA A 140 10.71 -10.16 -13.61
CA ALA A 140 11.03 -8.74 -13.78
C ALA A 140 12.29 -8.33 -13.00
N ARG A 141 12.46 -8.83 -11.76
CA ARG A 141 13.68 -8.59 -10.97
C ARG A 141 14.92 -9.21 -11.59
N GLU A 142 14.81 -10.46 -12.04
CA GLU A 142 15.91 -11.17 -12.76
C GLU A 142 16.32 -10.41 -14.02
N ALA A 143 15.35 -9.88 -14.75
CA ALA A 143 15.57 -9.02 -15.93
C ALA A 143 15.99 -7.58 -15.58
N ARG A 144 16.19 -7.25 -14.29
CA ARG A 144 16.52 -5.89 -13.80
C ARG A 144 15.50 -4.81 -14.18
N VAL A 145 14.24 -5.20 -14.36
CA VAL A 145 13.12 -4.26 -14.48
C VAL A 145 12.81 -3.70 -13.10
N GLY A 146 12.81 -2.38 -12.96
CA GLY A 146 12.65 -1.73 -11.67
C GLY A 146 11.21 -1.37 -11.30
N ALA A 147 10.28 -1.41 -12.26
CA ALA A 147 8.88 -1.14 -12.00
C ALA A 147 7.93 -1.91 -12.94
N ILE A 148 6.72 -2.19 -12.46
CA ILE A 148 5.64 -2.81 -13.24
C ILE A 148 4.43 -1.88 -13.15
N ARG A 149 3.95 -1.40 -14.30
CA ARG A 149 2.69 -0.65 -14.41
C ARG A 149 1.55 -1.62 -14.68
N TYR A 150 0.42 -1.43 -14.00
CA TYR A 150 -0.73 -2.31 -14.11
C TYR A 150 -2.04 -1.56 -13.85
N GLU A 151 -3.15 -2.20 -14.16
CA GLU A 151 -4.49 -1.66 -13.92
C GLU A 151 -4.95 -1.93 -12.49
N SER A 152 -5.49 -0.92 -11.81
CA SER A 152 -6.15 -1.10 -10.52
C SER A 152 -7.37 -2.02 -10.64
N VAL A 153 -7.49 -2.96 -9.70
CA VAL A 153 -8.68 -3.80 -9.56
C VAL A 153 -9.62 -3.29 -8.48
N ARG A 154 -9.25 -2.23 -7.79
CA ARG A 154 -10.02 -1.64 -6.67
C ARG A 154 -10.64 -0.30 -7.05
N ASP A 155 -10.06 0.41 -8.00
CA ASP A 155 -10.66 1.62 -8.54
C ASP A 155 -11.69 1.25 -9.63
N PRO A 156 -12.97 1.61 -9.49
CA PRO A 156 -13.97 1.41 -10.55
C PRO A 156 -13.57 2.03 -11.90
N GLY A 157 -12.81 3.14 -11.85
CA GLY A 157 -12.23 3.80 -13.03
C GLY A 157 -11.04 3.06 -13.64
N ARG A 158 -10.59 1.95 -13.02
CA ARG A 158 -9.46 1.15 -13.50
C ARG A 158 -8.19 1.96 -13.75
N GLY A 159 -7.92 2.92 -12.87
CA GLY A 159 -6.75 3.79 -12.96
C GLY A 159 -5.44 3.02 -12.93
N GLY A 160 -4.37 3.65 -13.41
CA GLY A 160 -3.04 3.06 -13.45
C GLY A 160 -2.41 2.95 -12.07
N CYS A 161 -1.80 1.80 -11.80
CA CYS A 161 -0.98 1.52 -10.63
C CYS A 161 0.46 1.19 -11.04
N CYS A 162 1.37 1.33 -10.09
CA CYS A 162 2.78 0.99 -10.25
C CYS A 162 3.29 0.20 -9.04
N ALA A 163 3.92 -0.95 -9.33
CA ALA A 163 4.70 -1.71 -8.35
C ALA A 163 6.19 -1.42 -8.57
N VAL A 164 6.83 -0.73 -7.65
CA VAL A 164 8.26 -0.39 -7.70
C VAL A 164 9.04 -1.50 -7.00
N LEU A 165 9.90 -2.18 -7.75
CA LEU A 165 10.59 -3.40 -7.33
C LEU A 165 11.95 -3.13 -6.67
N THR A 166 12.49 -1.91 -6.80
CA THR A 166 13.79 -1.54 -6.27
C THR A 166 13.81 -0.10 -5.74
N PRO A 167 14.50 0.18 -4.63
CA PRO A 167 14.70 1.54 -4.13
C PRO A 167 15.39 2.48 -5.13
N ALA A 168 16.22 1.95 -6.03
CA ALA A 168 16.93 2.72 -7.06
C ALA A 168 15.99 3.37 -8.11
N ALA A 169 14.72 2.95 -8.17
CA ALA A 169 13.75 3.49 -9.10
C ALA A 169 13.32 4.94 -8.77
N PHE A 170 13.49 5.40 -7.54
CA PHE A 170 13.10 6.76 -7.15
C PHE A 170 14.09 7.79 -7.71
N ALA A 171 13.58 8.69 -8.55
CA ALA A 171 14.36 9.79 -9.12
C ALA A 171 14.73 10.85 -8.07
N ARG A 172 14.02 10.89 -6.93
CA ARG A 172 14.31 11.78 -5.79
C ARG A 172 14.27 10.99 -4.48
N LYS A 173 15.09 11.41 -3.53
CA LYS A 173 15.20 10.74 -2.21
C LYS A 173 14.02 11.02 -1.28
N ALA A 174 13.18 12.00 -1.61
CA ALA A 174 12.00 12.38 -0.84
C ALA A 174 10.79 12.61 -1.75
N PRO A 175 9.57 12.58 -1.21
CA PRO A 175 8.37 12.99 -1.93
C PRO A 175 8.49 14.41 -2.46
N VAL A 176 7.92 14.67 -3.65
CA VAL A 176 7.89 16.00 -4.27
C VAL A 176 6.70 16.82 -3.81
N GLU A 177 5.68 16.16 -3.27
CA GLU A 177 4.47 16.78 -2.74
C GLU A 177 3.87 15.88 -1.67
N GLN A 178 3.28 16.49 -0.63
CA GLN A 178 2.56 15.78 0.43
C GLN A 178 1.26 16.51 0.77
N GLN A 179 0.21 15.75 1.03
CA GLN A 179 -1.11 16.23 1.38
C GLN A 179 -1.65 15.40 2.55
N THR A 180 -2.32 16.03 3.51
CA THR A 180 -3.05 15.32 4.56
C THR A 180 -4.50 15.14 4.14
N TRP A 181 -4.96 13.90 4.19
CA TRP A 181 -6.33 13.51 3.95
C TRP A 181 -6.88 12.78 5.17
N MET A 182 -8.12 13.02 5.52
CA MET A 182 -8.83 12.28 6.58
C MET A 182 -9.51 11.06 5.95
N LEU A 183 -9.25 9.88 6.49
CA LEU A 183 -9.86 8.62 6.07
C LEU A 183 -10.83 8.13 7.13
N SER A 184 -12.08 7.93 6.72
CA SER A 184 -13.14 7.28 7.48
C SER A 184 -13.53 5.98 6.79
N VAL A 185 -13.63 4.88 7.54
CA VAL A 185 -13.97 3.55 7.01
C VAL A 185 -15.09 2.96 7.85
N SER A 186 -16.21 2.67 7.23
CA SER A 186 -17.30 1.88 7.78
C SER A 186 -17.51 0.61 6.95
N ARG A 187 -18.45 -0.24 7.35
CA ARG A 187 -18.77 -1.45 6.58
C ARG A 187 -19.37 -1.13 5.22
N ASP A 188 -20.06 0.02 5.09
CA ASP A 188 -20.83 0.40 3.92
C ASP A 188 -20.20 1.52 3.11
N GLN A 189 -19.20 2.23 3.67
CA GLN A 189 -18.62 3.38 3.01
C GLN A 189 -17.17 3.64 3.42
N ILE A 190 -16.36 4.03 2.45
CA ILE A 190 -15.01 4.57 2.64
C ILE A 190 -15.02 6.01 2.14
N VAL A 191 -14.64 6.95 3.00
CA VAL A 191 -14.63 8.39 2.69
C VAL A 191 -13.25 8.95 2.95
N TRP A 192 -12.73 9.64 1.95
CA TRP A 192 -11.52 10.43 2.03
C TRP A 192 -11.87 11.89 1.89
N GLN A 193 -11.43 12.70 2.84
CA GLN A 193 -11.70 14.14 2.85
C GLN A 193 -10.40 14.92 2.98
N ARG A 194 -10.26 15.96 2.16
CA ARG A 194 -9.21 16.95 2.27
C ARG A 194 -9.82 18.34 2.34
N THR A 195 -9.47 19.05 3.40
CA THR A 195 -9.79 20.48 3.52
C THR A 195 -8.54 21.26 3.15
N ALA A 196 -8.60 22.03 2.09
CA ALA A 196 -7.61 23.04 1.72
C ALA A 196 -8.24 24.45 1.92
N ALA A 197 -7.41 25.48 2.01
CA ALA A 197 -7.86 26.84 2.33
C ALA A 197 -9.01 27.38 1.46
N VAL A 198 -9.14 26.88 0.23
CA VAL A 198 -10.12 27.36 -0.76
C VAL A 198 -11.14 26.29 -1.18
N ARG A 199 -10.85 25.00 -0.96
CA ARG A 199 -11.68 23.90 -1.48
C ARG A 199 -11.66 22.66 -0.59
N GLN A 200 -12.84 22.14 -0.29
CA GLN A 200 -13.00 20.79 0.22
C GLN A 200 -13.03 19.80 -0.95
N THR A 201 -12.27 18.72 -0.85
CA THR A 201 -12.30 17.62 -1.81
C THR A 201 -12.70 16.35 -1.08
N GLU A 202 -13.64 15.61 -1.65
CA GLU A 202 -14.10 14.33 -1.12
C GLU A 202 -14.02 13.25 -2.20
N LEU A 203 -13.58 12.07 -1.79
CA LEU A 203 -13.66 10.84 -2.58
C LEU A 203 -14.36 9.79 -1.73
N ALA A 204 -15.42 9.20 -2.29
CA ALA A 204 -16.20 8.16 -1.62
C ALA A 204 -16.21 6.88 -2.45
N PHE A 205 -16.15 5.73 -1.76
CA PHE A 205 -16.22 4.41 -2.36
C PHE A 205 -17.22 3.56 -1.56
N ALA A 206 -18.16 2.93 -2.26
CA ALA A 206 -19.06 1.96 -1.66
C ALA A 206 -18.45 0.56 -1.80
N PRO A 207 -18.27 -0.21 -0.71
CA PRO A 207 -17.67 -1.56 -0.77
C PRO A 207 -18.38 -2.54 -1.70
N ALA A 208 -19.66 -2.31 -2.01
CA ALA A 208 -20.40 -3.09 -2.99
C ALA A 208 -19.71 -3.18 -4.37
N ILE A 209 -18.89 -2.18 -4.74
CA ILE A 209 -18.12 -2.21 -5.99
C ILE A 209 -17.05 -3.32 -6.02
N TRP A 210 -16.64 -3.81 -4.87
CA TRP A 210 -15.61 -4.88 -4.76
C TRP A 210 -16.22 -6.28 -4.65
N GLY A 211 -17.57 -6.40 -4.67
CA GLY A 211 -18.29 -7.66 -4.55
C GLY A 211 -18.19 -8.32 -3.17
N HIS A 212 -19.18 -9.08 -2.80
CA HIS A 212 -19.15 -9.87 -1.55
C HIS A 212 -18.27 -11.14 -1.66
N GLY A 213 -17.52 -11.31 -2.75
CA GLY A 213 -16.79 -12.52 -3.13
C GLY A 213 -15.27 -12.45 -3.04
N ALA A 214 -14.68 -11.46 -2.41
CA ALA A 214 -13.24 -11.48 -2.13
C ALA A 214 -12.98 -12.52 -1.02
N GLY A 215 -12.59 -13.72 -1.43
CA GLY A 215 -12.41 -14.91 -0.59
C GLY A 215 -11.68 -14.62 0.72
N ARG A 216 -12.11 -15.30 1.78
CA ARG A 216 -11.41 -15.40 3.05
C ARG A 216 -9.92 -15.65 2.77
N ALA A 217 -9.06 -14.77 3.27
CA ALA A 217 -7.66 -15.11 3.43
C ALA A 217 -7.57 -16.41 4.26
N PRO A 218 -6.66 -17.35 3.95
CA PRO A 218 -6.53 -18.56 4.73
C PRO A 218 -6.25 -18.17 6.18
N SER A 219 -7.15 -18.59 7.08
CA SER A 219 -6.96 -18.39 8.51
C SER A 219 -5.68 -19.08 8.93
N ALA A 220 -4.78 -18.37 9.58
CA ALA A 220 -3.60 -18.95 10.20
C ALA A 220 -4.07 -20.09 11.14
N ARG A 221 -3.70 -21.34 10.83
CA ARG A 221 -3.90 -22.47 11.72
C ARG A 221 -3.20 -22.15 13.03
N ARG A 222 -3.98 -22.01 14.11
CA ARG A 222 -3.42 -22.03 15.48
C ARG A 222 -2.69 -23.37 15.66
N VAL A 223 -1.38 -23.30 15.74
CA VAL A 223 -0.59 -24.40 16.29
C VAL A 223 -0.94 -24.46 17.77
N ARG A 224 -1.70 -25.47 18.18
CA ARG A 224 -1.84 -25.83 19.59
C ARG A 224 -0.50 -26.42 20.05
N ARG A 225 0.06 -25.86 21.09
CA ARG A 225 1.00 -26.55 21.97
C ARG A 225 0.23 -27.39 22.96
#